data_c71d31a6d1171de11ec00ed7ee068993
#
_entry.id   c71d31a6d1171de11ec00ed7ee068993
#
_cell.length_a   1.000
_cell.length_b   1.000
_cell.length_c   1.000
_cell.angle_alpha   90.00
_cell.angle_beta   90.00
_cell.angle_gamma   90.00
#
_symmetry.space_group_name_H-M   'P 1'
#
loop_
_entity.id
_entity.type
_entity.pdbx_description
1 polymer ?
#
loop_
_entity_poly.entity_id
_entity_poly.type
_entity_poly.pdbx_seq_one_letter_code
_entity_poly.pdbx_strand_id
1 'polypeptide(L)'
;MQASRAEIFDTAANLENWPKILPHYRYIKYLERGTDRNVVIMAATRSGIPISWTSEQIIDREKIEVRFHHLKAFTKGMFVVWTFKETPAGVLVEIAHDLNFRVLALAKVMEPIIGDFFIGHVANRTLRCMKTHLESRS
;
A
#
# COMPACT_ATOMS: atom_id res chain seq x y z
N MET A 1 -15.98 0.28 -0.01
CA MET A 1 -16.02 0.65 -1.45
C MET A 1 -17.17 -0.05 -2.14
N GLN A 2 -17.87 0.67 -3.01
CA GLN A 2 -19.03 0.15 -3.75
C GLN A 2 -18.58 -0.41 -5.11
N ALA A 3 -17.87 -1.54 -5.06
CA ALA A 3 -17.41 -2.28 -6.22
C ALA A 3 -17.28 -3.75 -5.82
N SER A 4 -17.04 -4.65 -6.78
CA SER A 4 -16.86 -6.05 -6.42
C SER A 4 -15.54 -6.26 -5.67
N ARG A 5 -15.50 -7.21 -4.75
CA ARG A 5 -14.27 -7.52 -4.01
C ARG A 5 -13.13 -7.93 -4.95
N ALA A 6 -13.43 -8.69 -5.99
CA ALA A 6 -12.43 -9.10 -6.97
C ALA A 6 -11.83 -7.90 -7.70
N GLU A 7 -12.64 -6.94 -8.12
CA GLU A 7 -12.18 -5.74 -8.80
C GLU A 7 -11.31 -4.87 -7.89
N ILE A 8 -11.72 -4.68 -6.64
CA ILE A 8 -10.97 -3.91 -5.64
C ILE A 8 -9.62 -4.59 -5.37
N PHE A 9 -9.65 -5.89 -5.16
CA PHE A 9 -8.42 -6.68 -4.93
C PHE A 9 -7.46 -6.58 -6.10
N ASP A 10 -7.94 -6.75 -7.33
CA ASP A 10 -7.10 -6.67 -8.52
C ASP A 10 -6.50 -5.27 -8.69
N THR A 11 -7.26 -4.22 -8.41
CA THR A 11 -6.77 -2.85 -8.47
C THR A 11 -5.66 -2.62 -7.44
N ALA A 12 -5.85 -3.09 -6.21
CA ALA A 12 -4.84 -2.96 -5.16
C ALA A 12 -3.58 -3.80 -5.44
N ALA A 13 -3.73 -4.97 -6.06
CA ALA A 13 -2.61 -5.85 -6.37
C ALA A 13 -1.80 -5.40 -7.58
N ASN A 14 -2.42 -4.70 -8.53
CA ASN A 14 -1.78 -4.28 -9.78
C ASN A 14 -1.08 -2.94 -9.62
N LEU A 15 0.14 -2.96 -9.05
CA LEU A 15 0.94 -1.76 -8.78
C LEU A 15 1.31 -0.99 -10.06
N GLU A 16 1.36 -1.66 -11.19
CA GLU A 16 1.71 -1.04 -12.46
C GLU A 16 0.78 0.12 -12.82
N ASN A 17 -0.48 0.04 -12.41
CA ASN A 17 -1.49 1.07 -12.68
C ASN A 17 -1.60 2.13 -11.59
N TRP A 18 -0.94 1.94 -10.44
CA TRP A 18 -1.05 2.87 -9.32
C TRP A 18 -0.70 4.31 -9.68
N PRO A 19 0.40 4.60 -10.39
CA PRO A 19 0.70 6.00 -10.75
C PRO A 19 -0.38 6.66 -11.61
N LYS A 20 -1.15 5.89 -12.35
CA LYS A 20 -2.22 6.39 -13.22
C LYS A 20 -3.48 6.79 -12.44
N ILE A 21 -3.78 6.09 -11.35
CA ILE A 21 -5.01 6.30 -10.58
C ILE A 21 -4.75 6.98 -9.23
N LEU A 22 -3.50 6.98 -8.77
CA LEU A 22 -3.09 7.55 -7.48
C LEU A 22 -2.09 8.68 -7.72
N PRO A 23 -2.55 9.94 -7.75
CA PRO A 23 -1.70 11.06 -8.16
C PRO A 23 -0.47 11.30 -7.29
N HIS A 24 -0.48 10.83 -6.04
CA HIS A 24 0.64 10.98 -5.13
C HIS A 24 1.76 9.96 -5.36
N TYR A 25 1.52 8.92 -6.18
CA TYR A 25 2.56 8.00 -6.60
C TYR A 25 3.20 8.50 -7.89
N ARG A 26 4.54 8.65 -7.87
CA ARG A 26 5.32 9.13 -9.03
C ARG A 26 5.62 7.99 -9.99
N TYR A 27 6.06 6.84 -9.47
CA TYR A 27 6.36 5.66 -10.27
C TYR A 27 6.42 4.41 -9.40
N ILE A 28 6.30 3.27 -10.08
CA ILE A 28 6.53 1.94 -9.51
C ILE A 28 7.55 1.26 -10.44
N LYS A 29 8.66 0.78 -9.85
CA LYS A 29 9.70 0.09 -10.61
C LYS A 29 9.83 -1.34 -10.11
N TYR A 30 9.61 -2.32 -10.98
CA TYR A 30 9.79 -3.72 -10.62
C TYR A 30 11.27 -4.09 -10.69
N LEU A 31 11.81 -4.59 -9.58
CA LEU A 31 13.15 -5.15 -9.51
C LEU A 31 13.11 -6.66 -9.77
N GLU A 32 12.07 -7.32 -9.25
CA GLU A 32 11.76 -8.71 -9.53
C GLU A 32 10.25 -8.80 -9.76
N ARG A 33 9.84 -9.52 -10.79
CA ARG A 33 8.42 -9.65 -11.12
C ARG A 33 8.03 -11.12 -11.26
N GLY A 34 7.08 -11.55 -10.45
CA GLY A 34 6.49 -12.89 -10.50
C GLY A 34 4.98 -12.82 -10.56
N THR A 35 4.33 -13.96 -10.47
CA THR A 35 2.86 -14.03 -10.51
C THR A 35 2.25 -13.49 -9.21
N ASP A 36 2.72 -13.97 -8.06
CA ASP A 36 2.16 -13.63 -6.75
C ASP A 36 3.18 -12.99 -5.80
N ARG A 37 4.41 -12.81 -6.26
CA ARG A 37 5.48 -12.17 -5.50
C ARG A 37 6.28 -11.23 -6.41
N ASN A 38 6.42 -9.99 -5.96
CA ASN A 38 7.20 -8.97 -6.67
C ASN A 38 8.11 -8.26 -5.69
N VAL A 39 9.24 -7.74 -6.19
CA VAL A 39 10.06 -6.79 -5.45
C VAL A 39 10.04 -5.49 -6.24
N VAL A 40 9.62 -4.40 -5.59
CA VAL A 40 9.37 -3.13 -6.26
C VAL A 40 9.98 -1.96 -5.50
N ILE A 41 10.35 -0.92 -6.25
CA ILE A 41 10.58 0.40 -5.69
C ILE A 41 9.30 1.20 -5.89
N MET A 42 8.76 1.73 -4.80
CA MET A 42 7.55 2.55 -4.80
C MET A 42 7.96 3.98 -4.47
N ALA A 43 7.58 4.92 -5.33
CA ALA A 43 7.92 6.32 -5.16
C ALA A 43 6.68 7.18 -5.08
N ALA A 44 6.58 7.98 -4.03
CA ALA A 44 5.43 8.84 -3.77
C ALA A 44 5.88 10.23 -3.36
N THR A 45 4.94 11.15 -3.23
CA THR A 45 5.19 12.49 -2.71
C THR A 45 4.24 12.79 -1.56
N ARG A 46 4.73 13.61 -0.61
CA ARG A 46 3.92 14.18 0.45
C ARG A 46 4.24 15.67 0.51
N SER A 47 3.23 16.50 0.24
CA SER A 47 3.41 17.97 0.25
C SER A 47 4.59 18.43 -0.60
N GLY A 48 4.76 17.81 -1.78
CA GLY A 48 5.87 18.11 -2.69
C GLY A 48 7.20 17.47 -2.35
N ILE A 49 7.32 16.79 -1.21
CA ILE A 49 8.55 16.11 -0.81
C ILE A 49 8.56 14.70 -1.39
N PRO A 50 9.54 14.35 -2.26
CA PRO A 50 9.62 13.01 -2.83
C PRO A 50 10.19 12.02 -1.82
N ILE A 51 9.62 10.82 -1.80
CA ILE A 51 10.11 9.70 -0.99
C ILE A 51 9.96 8.41 -1.78
N SER A 52 10.84 7.45 -1.53
CA SER A 52 10.75 6.13 -2.12
C SER A 52 11.14 5.04 -1.12
N TRP A 53 10.62 3.84 -1.34
CA TRP A 53 10.95 2.67 -0.54
C TRP A 53 10.96 1.43 -1.42
N THR A 54 11.69 0.41 -0.96
CA THR A 54 11.75 -0.89 -1.64
C THR A 54 10.94 -1.90 -0.83
N SER A 55 10.06 -2.60 -1.50
CA SER A 55 9.13 -3.50 -0.83
C SER A 55 8.99 -4.82 -1.57
N GLU A 56 8.82 -5.89 -0.82
CA GLU A 56 8.37 -7.17 -1.34
C GLU A 56 6.85 -7.19 -1.27
N GLN A 57 6.21 -7.42 -2.40
CA GLN A 57 4.75 -7.56 -2.48
C GLN A 57 4.40 -9.04 -2.58
N ILE A 58 3.51 -9.50 -1.70
CA ILE A 58 2.94 -10.85 -1.74
C ILE A 58 1.45 -10.74 -2.00
N ILE A 59 0.98 -11.39 -3.07
CA ILE A 59 -0.43 -11.43 -3.42
C ILE A 59 -0.97 -12.80 -2.99
N ASP A 60 -1.80 -12.82 -1.95
CA ASP A 60 -2.38 -14.05 -1.43
C ASP A 60 -3.81 -14.19 -1.95
N ARG A 61 -3.99 -15.01 -2.98
CA ARG A 61 -5.27 -15.16 -3.65
C ARG A 61 -6.26 -16.03 -2.88
N GLU A 62 -5.77 -16.89 -1.99
CA GLU A 62 -6.65 -17.70 -1.14
C GLU A 62 -7.28 -16.86 -0.04
N LYS A 63 -6.47 -16.07 0.66
CA LYS A 63 -6.94 -15.20 1.74
C LYS A 63 -7.50 -13.87 1.24
N ILE A 64 -7.31 -13.54 -0.04
CA ILE A 64 -7.66 -12.26 -0.62
C ILE A 64 -6.99 -11.14 0.17
N GLU A 65 -5.67 -11.17 0.18
CA GLU A 65 -4.83 -10.19 0.86
C GLU A 65 -3.69 -9.75 -0.05
N VAL A 66 -3.24 -8.51 0.13
CA VAL A 66 -2.00 -8.01 -0.48
C VAL A 66 -1.12 -7.57 0.67
N ARG A 67 0.09 -8.16 0.75
CA ARG A 67 1.05 -7.86 1.81
C ARG A 67 2.29 -7.20 1.24
N PHE A 68 2.83 -6.23 1.98
CA PHE A 68 4.07 -5.57 1.64
C PHE A 68 5.03 -5.68 2.81
N HIS A 69 6.28 -6.03 2.51
CA HIS A 69 7.35 -6.05 3.49
C HIS A 69 8.46 -5.12 3.02
N HIS A 70 8.72 -4.05 3.77
CA HIS A 70 9.74 -3.07 3.43
C HIS A 70 11.14 -3.67 3.68
N LEU A 71 12.01 -3.61 2.65
CA LEU A 71 13.27 -4.34 2.65
C LEU A 71 14.49 -3.48 2.98
N LYS A 72 14.42 -2.18 2.77
CA LYS A 72 15.60 -1.30 2.86
C LYS A 72 15.31 0.02 3.58
N ALA A 73 16.41 0.68 3.99
CA ALA A 73 16.41 2.00 4.59
C ALA A 73 15.68 2.04 5.95
N PHE A 74 15.23 3.22 6.34
CA PHE A 74 14.62 3.44 7.66
C PHE A 74 13.26 2.75 7.83
N THR A 75 12.60 2.34 6.75
CA THR A 75 11.34 1.58 6.82
C THR A 75 11.54 0.07 6.86
N LYS A 76 12.79 -0.40 6.80
CA LYS A 76 13.11 -1.83 6.79
C LYS A 76 12.46 -2.55 7.97
N GLY A 77 11.74 -3.63 7.67
CA GLY A 77 11.03 -4.42 8.66
C GLY A 77 9.56 -4.05 8.84
N MET A 78 9.10 -2.94 8.24
CA MET A 78 7.69 -2.58 8.29
C MET A 78 6.87 -3.53 7.41
N PHE A 79 5.77 -4.03 7.97
CA PHE A 79 4.81 -4.85 7.24
C PHE A 79 3.52 -4.06 7.01
N VAL A 80 2.96 -4.21 5.83
CA VAL A 80 1.68 -3.61 5.46
C VAL A 80 0.79 -4.70 4.90
N VAL A 81 -0.43 -4.80 5.40
CA VAL A 81 -1.40 -5.81 4.95
C VAL A 81 -2.69 -5.11 4.51
N TRP A 82 -3.11 -5.38 3.29
CA TRP A 82 -4.39 -4.97 2.75
C TRP A 82 -5.38 -6.11 2.87
N THR A 83 -6.54 -5.86 3.48
CA THR A 83 -7.62 -6.83 3.59
C THR A 83 -8.90 -6.28 2.97
N PHE A 84 -9.73 -7.19 2.49
CA PHE A 84 -10.96 -6.87 1.72
C PHE A 84 -12.11 -7.70 2.26
N LYS A 85 -13.00 -7.06 3.01
CA LYS A 85 -14.10 -7.76 3.69
C LYS A 85 -15.44 -7.31 3.14
N GLU A 86 -16.24 -8.25 2.70
CA GLU A 86 -17.61 -7.94 2.25
C GLU A 86 -18.51 -7.62 3.43
N THR A 87 -19.25 -6.52 3.33
CA THR A 87 -20.22 -6.08 4.33
C THR A 87 -21.54 -5.72 3.64
N PRO A 88 -22.64 -5.59 4.39
CA PRO A 88 -23.91 -5.14 3.81
C PRO A 88 -23.83 -3.75 3.15
N ALA A 89 -22.89 -2.90 3.60
CA ALA A 89 -22.72 -1.54 3.06
C ALA A 89 -21.70 -1.46 1.91
N GLY A 90 -21.11 -2.60 1.48
CA GLY A 90 -20.07 -2.66 0.45
C GLY A 90 -18.85 -3.41 0.96
N VAL A 91 -17.73 -3.23 0.27
CA VAL A 91 -16.48 -3.90 0.67
C VAL A 91 -15.66 -2.99 1.58
N LEU A 92 -15.35 -3.47 2.78
CA LEU A 92 -14.47 -2.78 3.71
C LEU A 92 -13.02 -3.11 3.36
N VAL A 93 -12.25 -2.08 2.98
CA VAL A 93 -10.84 -2.18 2.66
C VAL A 93 -10.05 -1.60 3.81
N GLU A 94 -9.17 -2.41 4.40
CA GLU A 94 -8.31 -1.97 5.49
C GLU A 94 -6.84 -2.13 5.11
N ILE A 95 -6.03 -1.14 5.50
CA ILE A 95 -4.58 -1.20 5.36
C ILE A 95 -4.01 -1.15 6.78
N ALA A 96 -3.46 -2.28 7.23
CA ALA A 96 -2.83 -2.38 8.55
C ALA A 96 -1.31 -2.24 8.41
N HIS A 97 -0.71 -1.44 9.27
CA HIS A 97 0.73 -1.22 9.31
C HIS A 97 1.29 -1.80 10.61
N ASP A 98 2.32 -2.64 10.48
CA ASP A 98 3.12 -3.10 11.61
C ASP A 98 4.46 -2.39 11.56
N LEU A 99 4.65 -1.44 12.48
CA LEU A 99 5.83 -0.57 12.55
C LEU A 99 6.95 -1.18 13.41
N ASN A 100 7.11 -2.49 13.34
CA ASN A 100 8.12 -3.21 14.11
C ASN A 100 9.51 -3.05 13.50
N PHE A 101 10.30 -2.12 14.06
CA PHE A 101 11.66 -1.83 13.61
C PHE A 101 12.69 -2.58 14.45
N ARG A 102 13.80 -3.00 13.81
CA ARG A 102 14.87 -3.76 14.45
C ARG A 102 15.69 -2.94 15.46
N VAL A 103 15.79 -1.63 15.25
CA VAL A 103 16.55 -0.73 16.13
C VAL A 103 15.59 0.02 17.02
N LEU A 104 15.43 -0.46 18.27
CA LEU A 104 14.46 0.09 19.23
C LEU A 104 14.60 1.58 19.50
N ALA A 105 15.84 2.07 19.67
CA ALA A 105 16.05 3.49 19.94
C ALA A 105 15.61 4.37 18.78
N LEU A 106 15.89 3.93 17.56
CA LEU A 106 15.49 4.64 16.35
C LEU A 106 13.99 4.52 16.12
N ALA A 107 13.42 3.36 16.43
CA ALA A 107 11.98 3.10 16.30
C ALA A 107 11.15 4.08 17.14
N LYS A 108 11.56 4.36 18.37
CA LYS A 108 10.84 5.29 19.26
C LYS A 108 10.76 6.70 18.69
N VAL A 109 11.79 7.13 17.95
CA VAL A 109 11.83 8.46 17.33
C VAL A 109 11.13 8.45 15.96
N MET A 110 11.37 7.42 15.16
CA MET A 110 10.91 7.36 13.79
C MET A 110 9.50 6.82 13.62
N GLU A 111 9.02 5.99 14.56
CA GLU A 111 7.71 5.36 14.44
C GLU A 111 6.56 6.36 14.29
N PRO A 112 6.45 7.43 15.09
CA PRO A 112 5.40 8.42 14.88
C PRO A 112 5.51 9.14 13.54
N ILE A 113 6.73 9.43 13.09
CA ILE A 113 6.97 10.12 11.82
C ILE A 113 6.57 9.24 10.65
N ILE A 114 6.98 7.97 10.66
CA ILE A 114 6.66 7.01 9.61
C ILE A 114 5.16 6.68 9.63
N GLY A 115 4.58 6.52 10.81
CA GLY A 115 3.14 6.29 10.96
C GLY A 115 2.32 7.44 10.39
N ASP A 116 2.69 8.68 10.71
CA ASP A 116 2.02 9.85 10.15
C ASP A 116 2.14 9.88 8.62
N PHE A 117 3.33 9.62 8.08
CA PHE A 117 3.54 9.62 6.64
C PHE A 117 2.72 8.53 5.94
N PHE A 118 2.88 7.25 6.35
CA PHE A 118 2.23 6.14 5.66
C PHE A 118 0.76 6.02 5.96
N ILE A 119 0.36 6.12 7.23
CA ILE A 119 -1.03 5.95 7.63
C ILE A 119 -1.82 7.23 7.40
N GLY A 120 -1.32 8.36 7.89
CA GLY A 120 -2.03 9.63 7.84
C GLY A 120 -2.10 10.26 6.46
N HIS A 121 -1.11 10.01 5.60
CA HIS A 121 -1.04 10.65 4.27
C HIS A 121 -1.11 9.67 3.11
N VAL A 122 -0.17 8.72 3.03
CA VAL A 122 -0.09 7.84 1.86
C VAL A 122 -1.25 6.86 1.84
N ALA A 123 -1.47 6.11 2.91
CA ALA A 123 -2.52 5.08 2.95
C ALA A 123 -3.92 5.68 2.84
N ASN A 124 -4.21 6.73 3.60
CA ASN A 124 -5.52 7.37 3.55
C ASN A 124 -5.81 7.97 2.17
N ARG A 125 -4.82 8.63 1.56
CA ARG A 125 -4.98 9.18 0.22
C ARG A 125 -5.13 8.09 -0.82
N THR A 126 -4.39 6.99 -0.68
CA THR A 126 -4.51 5.82 -1.55
C THR A 126 -5.92 5.26 -1.50
N LEU A 127 -6.47 5.05 -0.31
CA LEU A 127 -7.83 4.55 -0.16
C LEU A 127 -8.87 5.48 -0.77
N ARG A 128 -8.75 6.79 -0.54
CA ARG A 128 -9.70 7.77 -1.09
C ARG A 128 -9.66 7.81 -2.62
N CYS A 129 -8.47 7.86 -3.19
CA CYS A 129 -8.32 7.93 -4.64
C CYS A 129 -8.78 6.64 -5.31
N MET A 130 -8.47 5.50 -4.72
CA MET A 130 -8.88 4.19 -5.23
C MET A 130 -10.40 4.03 -5.15
N LYS A 131 -11.00 4.44 -4.03
CA LYS A 131 -12.46 4.43 -3.87
C LYS A 131 -13.14 5.27 -4.93
N THR A 132 -12.67 6.49 -5.16
CA THR A 132 -13.20 7.39 -6.17
C THR A 132 -13.08 6.78 -7.57
N HIS A 133 -11.93 6.21 -7.88
CA HIS A 133 -11.68 5.57 -9.18
C HIS A 133 -12.66 4.41 -9.43
N LEU A 134 -12.79 3.51 -8.47
CA LEU A 134 -13.62 2.32 -8.61
C LEU A 134 -15.13 2.67 -8.64
N GLU A 135 -15.56 3.59 -7.79
CA GLU A 135 -16.98 3.96 -7.72
C GLU A 135 -17.43 4.79 -8.93
N SER A 136 -16.51 5.54 -9.55
CA SER A 136 -16.85 6.31 -10.75
C SER A 136 -17.07 5.44 -12.00
N ARG A 137 -16.64 4.19 -11.96
CA ARG A 137 -16.78 3.24 -13.09
C ARG A 137 -18.06 2.43 -13.04
N SER A 138 -18.75 2.48 -11.93
CA SER A 138 -19.96 1.66 -11.73
C SER A 138 -21.24 2.42 -12.08
#